data_c2f2d8e3bbb8fbd647f97d2eeda30981
#
_entry.id   c2f2d8e3bbb8fbd647f97d2eeda30981
#
_cell.length_a   1.000
_cell.length_b   1.000
_cell.length_c   1.000
_cell.angle_alpha   90.00
_cell.angle_beta   90.00
_cell.angle_gamma   90.00
#
_symmetry.space_group_name_H-M   'P 1'
#
loop_
_entity.id
_entity.type
_entity.pdbx_description
1 polymer ?
#
loop_
_entity_poly.entity_id
_entity_poly.type
_entity_poly.pdbx_seq_one_letter_code
_entity_poly.pdbx_strand_id
1 'polypeptide(L)'
;AMKRTGVGPVRMPGVSVARGVAGWLLAVMLLTGCDSKPPVPAVAEPEMQAAVHEASTANPPVAELAAGMVNPGYEDKPEWFANSFLDIREDIAEAQAQGKRVLLYFYQDGCPYCKKLLDTNFALADTVQRTRDNFDVIAINMWGDREVTDLAGMHTTEKEFAKQLRVMFTPTLLFLDEQGRIVLRLNGYYPPHKFNAALDYGAQYSGDAPDFRGYLAQVDPAPASGKLYTDASFLSAATDLAARDSGKPLLVLFEQADCAPCDELHQDILQRPASRVQLARFDVVLLDMWSNAPVSRTDGRKSSIAEWARDLKVQYAPSLLFFDADNREVFRTEAYLKAFHTQSAMDYVASRAYLEQPDFQRYIAARADALEARGIHVDLME
;
A
#
# COMPACT_ATOMS: atom_id res chain seq x y z
N ALA A 1 4.66 -12.02 -63.00
CA ALA A 1 5.91 -11.33 -63.32
C ALA A 1 6.52 -10.74 -62.03
N MET A 2 7.63 -11.32 -61.60
CA MET A 2 8.44 -10.93 -60.45
C MET A 2 9.15 -9.60 -60.70
N LYS A 3 9.22 -8.73 -59.69
CA LYS A 3 10.33 -7.82 -59.53
C LYS A 3 10.75 -7.76 -58.05
N ARG A 4 11.92 -8.30 -57.77
CA ARG A 4 12.71 -8.10 -56.56
C ARG A 4 13.44 -6.76 -56.70
N THR A 5 13.43 -5.93 -55.64
CA THR A 5 14.39 -4.82 -55.49
C THR A 5 15.13 -5.02 -54.17
N GLY A 6 16.44 -5.08 -54.27
CA GLY A 6 17.38 -5.33 -53.18
C GLY A 6 17.64 -4.06 -52.37
N VAL A 7 17.94 -4.29 -51.10
CA VAL A 7 18.42 -3.28 -50.15
C VAL A 7 19.90 -3.53 -49.90
N GLY A 8 20.74 -2.52 -50.18
CA GLY A 8 22.17 -2.54 -49.93
C GLY A 8 22.53 -2.11 -48.51
N PRO A 9 23.74 -2.41 -48.02
CA PRO A 9 24.13 -2.19 -46.63
C PRO A 9 24.56 -0.75 -46.32
N VAL A 10 24.12 -0.22 -45.18
CA VAL A 10 24.53 1.07 -44.63
C VAL A 10 25.83 0.91 -43.86
N ARG A 11 26.83 1.70 -44.21
CA ARG A 11 28.14 1.84 -43.54
C ARG A 11 28.00 2.72 -42.29
N MET A 12 28.57 2.26 -41.18
CA MET A 12 28.82 3.11 -39.99
C MET A 12 30.16 3.83 -40.10
N PRO A 13 30.27 5.09 -39.64
CA PRO A 13 31.57 5.77 -39.51
C PRO A 13 32.26 5.42 -38.18
N GLY A 14 33.56 5.18 -38.24
CA GLY A 14 34.39 4.85 -37.11
C GLY A 14 34.71 6.06 -36.21
N VAL A 15 34.82 5.82 -34.93
CA VAL A 15 35.29 6.76 -33.91
C VAL A 15 36.75 6.48 -33.62
N SER A 16 37.57 7.52 -33.79
CA SER A 16 39.01 7.53 -33.57
C SER A 16 39.31 7.80 -32.09
N VAL A 17 40.16 6.95 -31.50
CA VAL A 17 40.68 7.11 -30.15
C VAL A 17 42.00 7.90 -30.23
N ALA A 18 42.06 9.05 -29.57
CA ALA A 18 43.34 9.77 -29.34
C ALA A 18 43.79 9.54 -27.90
N ARG A 19 44.95 8.89 -27.78
CA ARG A 19 45.76 8.82 -26.54
C ARG A 19 46.58 10.10 -26.39
N GLY A 20 46.46 10.75 -25.23
CA GLY A 20 47.33 11.82 -24.79
C GLY A 20 47.89 11.52 -23.41
N VAL A 21 49.18 11.16 -23.37
CA VAL A 21 49.97 11.03 -22.15
C VAL A 21 50.71 12.34 -21.94
N ALA A 22 50.60 12.97 -20.79
CA ALA A 22 51.58 13.92 -20.28
C ALA A 22 51.53 13.92 -18.76
N GLY A 23 52.63 13.45 -18.18
CA GLY A 23 52.90 13.56 -16.75
C GLY A 23 53.43 14.95 -16.43
N TRP A 24 53.26 15.38 -15.21
CA TRP A 24 54.10 16.38 -14.53
C TRP A 24 54.25 16.08 -13.04
N LEU A 25 55.44 16.39 -12.60
CA LEU A 25 56.22 16.04 -11.41
C LEU A 25 55.69 16.67 -10.09
N LEU A 26 56.11 16.00 -9.01
CA LEU A 26 56.11 16.41 -7.59
C LEU A 26 56.54 17.87 -7.32
N ALA A 27 55.88 18.47 -6.34
CA ALA A 27 56.51 19.42 -5.41
C ALA A 27 55.89 19.24 -4.01
N VAL A 28 56.70 18.69 -3.11
CA VAL A 28 56.46 18.67 -1.66
C VAL A 28 56.80 20.04 -1.12
N MET A 29 55.88 20.73 -0.46
CA MET A 29 56.17 21.83 0.47
C MET A 29 55.47 21.58 1.80
N LEU A 30 56.30 21.25 2.79
CA LEU A 30 55.97 21.32 4.20
C LEU A 30 55.84 22.79 4.61
N LEU A 31 54.70 23.23 5.04
CA LEU A 31 54.54 24.44 5.87
C LEU A 31 53.62 24.09 7.05
N THR A 32 54.25 24.03 8.21
CA THR A 32 53.65 24.09 9.53
C THR A 32 53.02 25.46 9.76
N GLY A 33 51.70 25.50 9.87
CA GLY A 33 50.93 26.68 10.26
C GLY A 33 49.88 26.27 11.26
N CYS A 34 50.10 26.58 12.55
CA CYS A 34 49.05 26.58 13.55
C CYS A 34 48.04 27.68 13.23
N ASP A 35 46.85 27.33 12.85
CA ASP A 35 45.74 28.26 12.78
C ASP A 35 44.62 27.80 13.73
N SER A 36 44.52 28.59 14.80
CA SER A 36 43.48 28.47 15.80
C SER A 36 42.13 28.90 15.19
N LYS A 37 41.26 27.92 14.96
CA LYS A 37 39.88 28.13 14.55
C LYS A 37 39.11 28.80 15.71
N PRO A 38 38.39 29.91 15.49
CA PRO A 38 37.54 30.51 16.52
C PRO A 38 36.38 29.59 16.86
N PRO A 39 35.87 29.58 18.10
CA PRO A 39 34.77 28.75 18.49
C PRO A 39 33.50 29.17 17.74
N VAL A 40 32.86 28.19 17.12
CA VAL A 40 31.53 28.33 16.53
C VAL A 40 30.56 28.65 17.67
N PRO A 41 29.74 29.71 17.60
CA PRO A 41 28.72 29.95 18.61
C PRO A 41 27.74 28.78 18.62
N ALA A 42 27.49 28.24 19.82
CA ALA A 42 26.46 27.25 20.05
C ALA A 42 25.11 27.82 19.59
N VAL A 43 24.55 27.23 18.54
CA VAL A 43 23.16 27.48 18.17
C VAL A 43 22.32 26.88 19.27
N ALA A 44 21.61 27.72 20.02
CA ALA A 44 20.66 27.29 21.02
C ALA A 44 19.63 26.35 20.36
N GLU A 45 19.55 25.12 20.86
CA GLU A 45 18.44 24.23 20.53
C GLU A 45 17.14 24.92 20.93
N PRO A 46 16.15 25.01 20.02
CA PRO A 46 14.86 25.60 20.39
C PRO A 46 14.19 24.73 21.44
N GLU A 47 13.62 25.40 22.42
CA GLU A 47 12.83 24.87 23.53
C GLU A 47 11.62 24.02 23.06
N MET A 48 11.87 22.86 22.52
CA MET A 48 10.83 21.89 22.17
C MET A 48 10.63 20.82 23.25
N GLN A 49 11.41 20.90 24.35
CA GLN A 49 11.27 19.98 25.49
C GLN A 49 10.24 20.43 26.53
N ALA A 50 9.86 21.71 26.60
CA ALA A 50 8.91 22.20 27.59
C ALA A 50 7.44 21.87 27.27
N ALA A 51 7.07 21.74 26.01
CA ALA A 51 5.69 21.47 25.61
C ALA A 51 5.26 20.00 25.78
N VAL A 52 6.21 19.08 25.96
CA VAL A 52 5.91 17.65 26.13
C VAL A 52 5.73 17.28 27.62
N HIS A 53 6.16 18.12 28.54
CA HIS A 53 6.14 17.82 29.99
C HIS A 53 4.88 18.31 30.71
N GLU A 54 4.12 19.25 30.18
CA GLU A 54 2.90 19.74 30.82
C GLU A 54 1.60 19.00 30.43
N ALA A 55 1.65 18.11 29.45
CA ALA A 55 0.50 17.26 29.06
C ALA A 55 0.44 15.94 29.86
N SER A 56 1.36 15.69 30.80
CA SER A 56 1.52 14.36 31.43
C SER A 56 1.01 14.28 32.88
N THR A 57 0.20 15.21 33.40
CA THR A 57 -0.26 15.16 34.81
C THR A 57 -1.77 15.07 34.99
N ALA A 58 -2.53 14.75 33.98
CA ALA A 58 -3.90 14.27 34.13
C ALA A 58 -3.97 12.82 33.65
N ASN A 59 -3.83 11.86 34.59
CA ASN A 59 -4.33 10.52 34.33
C ASN A 59 -5.82 10.66 34.02
N PRO A 60 -6.27 10.34 32.77
CA PRO A 60 -7.68 10.13 32.52
C PRO A 60 -8.13 8.99 33.43
N PRO A 61 -9.38 9.01 33.94
CA PRO A 61 -9.90 7.87 34.66
C PRO A 61 -9.67 6.62 33.78
N VAL A 62 -9.18 5.56 34.43
CA VAL A 62 -9.02 4.24 33.78
C VAL A 62 -10.43 3.83 33.38
N ALA A 63 -10.86 4.27 32.18
CA ALA A 63 -11.93 3.60 31.50
C ALA A 63 -11.41 2.18 31.30
N GLU A 64 -12.17 1.17 31.71
CA GLU A 64 -11.86 -0.23 31.38
C GLU A 64 -11.46 -0.28 29.91
N LEU A 65 -10.20 -0.54 29.68
CA LEU A 65 -9.64 -0.67 28.34
C LEU A 65 -10.48 -1.76 27.65
N ALA A 66 -11.26 -1.38 26.69
CA ALA A 66 -11.80 -2.37 25.76
C ALA A 66 -10.60 -3.18 25.30
N ALA A 67 -10.63 -4.50 25.53
CA ALA A 67 -9.47 -5.35 25.34
C ALA A 67 -8.91 -5.08 23.94
N GLY A 68 -7.79 -4.40 23.87
CA GLY A 68 -7.08 -4.17 22.62
C GLY A 68 -6.89 -5.50 21.91
N MET A 69 -6.85 -5.53 20.60
CA MET A 69 -6.64 -6.77 19.89
C MET A 69 -5.26 -7.30 20.23
N VAL A 70 -5.23 -8.23 21.17
CA VAL A 70 -4.04 -9.00 21.50
C VAL A 70 -3.63 -9.76 20.24
N ASN A 71 -2.33 -9.89 20.01
CA ASN A 71 -1.81 -10.80 19.00
C ASN A 71 -2.52 -12.16 19.14
N PRO A 72 -3.35 -12.59 18.18
CA PRO A 72 -4.17 -13.80 18.32
C PRO A 72 -3.34 -15.10 18.26
N GLY A 73 -2.05 -15.01 17.95
CA GLY A 73 -1.20 -16.19 17.76
C GLY A 73 -1.49 -16.91 16.45
N TYR A 74 -1.38 -18.21 16.46
CA TYR A 74 -1.76 -19.07 15.34
C TYR A 74 -3.29 -19.18 15.27
N GLU A 75 -3.84 -19.01 14.07
CA GLU A 75 -5.26 -19.16 13.78
C GLU A 75 -5.47 -20.32 12.79
N ASP A 76 -6.27 -21.30 13.20
CA ASP A 76 -6.66 -22.39 12.32
C ASP A 76 -7.44 -21.86 11.11
N LYS A 77 -7.12 -22.36 9.93
CA LYS A 77 -7.88 -22.04 8.73
C LYS A 77 -9.15 -22.89 8.67
N PRO A 78 -10.25 -22.35 8.14
CA PRO A 78 -11.46 -23.13 7.96
C PRO A 78 -11.20 -24.43 7.20
N GLU A 79 -11.76 -25.55 7.68
CA GLU A 79 -11.59 -26.88 7.08
C GLU A 79 -11.99 -26.95 5.60
N TRP A 80 -12.84 -26.04 5.15
CA TRP A 80 -13.31 -25.97 3.78
C TRP A 80 -12.35 -25.22 2.83
N PHE A 81 -11.24 -24.65 3.33
CA PHE A 81 -10.19 -24.14 2.47
C PHE A 81 -9.56 -25.29 1.69
N ALA A 82 -9.10 -25.00 0.48
CA ALA A 82 -8.47 -26.01 -0.36
C ALA A 82 -7.16 -26.53 0.28
N ASN A 83 -7.03 -27.85 0.31
CA ASN A 83 -5.81 -28.50 0.74
C ASN A 83 -4.84 -28.58 -0.44
N SER A 84 -4.08 -27.54 -0.66
CA SER A 84 -3.16 -27.39 -1.78
C SER A 84 -1.73 -27.80 -1.42
N PHE A 85 -1.04 -28.43 -2.37
CA PHE A 85 0.42 -28.62 -2.34
C PHE A 85 1.18 -27.38 -2.83
N LEU A 86 0.46 -26.28 -3.15
CA LEU A 86 0.99 -25.01 -3.61
C LEU A 86 1.65 -25.05 -5.01
N ASP A 87 1.23 -25.96 -5.88
CA ASP A 87 1.39 -25.75 -7.32
C ASP A 87 0.18 -24.93 -7.83
N ILE A 88 0.37 -23.61 -7.93
CA ILE A 88 -0.72 -22.68 -8.21
C ILE A 88 -1.35 -22.93 -9.59
N ARG A 89 -0.63 -23.51 -10.54
CA ARG A 89 -1.17 -23.83 -11.87
C ARG A 89 -2.05 -25.08 -11.80
N GLU A 90 -1.65 -26.07 -11.00
CA GLU A 90 -2.44 -27.28 -10.75
C GLU A 90 -3.71 -26.90 -9.98
N ASP A 91 -3.61 -26.08 -8.95
CA ASP A 91 -4.74 -25.54 -8.18
C ASP A 91 -5.76 -24.82 -9.10
N ILE A 92 -5.28 -24.00 -10.04
CA ILE A 92 -6.15 -23.33 -11.02
C ILE A 92 -6.85 -24.34 -11.92
N ALA A 93 -6.14 -25.34 -12.41
CA ALA A 93 -6.71 -26.36 -13.27
C ALA A 93 -7.76 -27.22 -12.54
N GLU A 94 -7.51 -27.56 -11.27
CA GLU A 94 -8.44 -28.29 -10.41
C GLU A 94 -9.70 -27.48 -10.11
N ALA A 95 -9.55 -26.20 -9.74
CA ALA A 95 -10.67 -25.29 -9.50
C ALA A 95 -11.52 -25.13 -10.79
N GLN A 96 -10.87 -24.90 -11.92
CA GLN A 96 -11.55 -24.78 -13.21
C GLN A 96 -12.34 -26.04 -13.61
N ALA A 97 -11.80 -27.22 -13.32
CA ALA A 97 -12.50 -28.49 -13.59
C ALA A 97 -13.81 -28.62 -12.78
N GLN A 98 -13.93 -27.89 -11.67
CA GLN A 98 -15.11 -27.80 -10.82
C GLN A 98 -16.00 -26.57 -11.13
N GLY A 99 -15.65 -25.79 -12.14
CA GLY A 99 -16.34 -24.54 -12.48
C GLY A 99 -16.08 -23.40 -11.49
N LYS A 100 -14.97 -23.47 -10.78
CA LYS A 100 -14.54 -22.48 -9.78
C LYS A 100 -13.27 -21.74 -10.25
N ARG A 101 -12.91 -20.71 -9.47
CA ARG A 101 -11.67 -19.96 -9.57
C ARG A 101 -10.82 -20.15 -8.32
N VAL A 102 -9.58 -19.67 -8.34
CA VAL A 102 -8.71 -19.68 -7.18
C VAL A 102 -8.74 -18.32 -6.48
N LEU A 103 -8.87 -18.36 -5.15
CA LEU A 103 -8.71 -17.21 -4.26
C LEU A 103 -7.48 -17.46 -3.38
N LEU A 104 -6.38 -16.75 -3.66
CA LEU A 104 -5.19 -16.79 -2.81
C LEU A 104 -5.42 -15.87 -1.59
N TYR A 105 -5.35 -16.46 -0.40
CA TYR A 105 -5.45 -15.75 0.88
C TYR A 105 -4.08 -15.70 1.55
N PHE A 106 -3.43 -14.54 1.45
CA PHE A 106 -2.16 -14.28 2.14
C PHE A 106 -2.42 -13.85 3.57
N TYR A 107 -1.84 -14.58 4.52
CA TYR A 107 -1.96 -14.33 5.95
C TYR A 107 -0.60 -14.39 6.64
N GLN A 108 -0.59 -14.04 7.91
CA GLN A 108 0.49 -14.32 8.85
C GLN A 108 -0.11 -14.68 10.21
N ASP A 109 0.65 -15.39 11.03
CA ASP A 109 0.26 -15.65 12.41
C ASP A 109 0.31 -14.34 13.21
N GLY A 110 -0.60 -14.19 14.17
CA GLY A 110 -0.72 -12.98 14.95
C GLY A 110 -1.32 -11.77 14.21
N CYS A 111 -1.98 -12.00 13.07
CA CYS A 111 -2.61 -10.94 12.28
C CYS A 111 -4.05 -10.65 12.76
N PRO A 112 -4.33 -9.54 13.43
CA PRO A 112 -5.66 -9.25 13.96
C PRO A 112 -6.73 -9.11 12.87
N TYR A 113 -6.38 -8.50 11.73
CA TYR A 113 -7.31 -8.37 10.60
C TYR A 113 -7.58 -9.70 9.88
N CYS A 114 -6.59 -10.62 9.89
CA CYS A 114 -6.80 -11.98 9.41
C CYS A 114 -7.78 -12.72 10.29
N LYS A 115 -7.61 -12.65 11.62
CA LYS A 115 -8.57 -13.17 12.57
C LYS A 115 -9.95 -12.58 12.37
N LYS A 116 -10.04 -11.26 12.22
CA LYS A 116 -11.31 -10.57 11.97
C LYS A 116 -11.99 -11.07 10.68
N LEU A 117 -11.23 -11.30 9.60
CA LEU A 117 -11.77 -11.88 8.36
C LEU A 117 -12.37 -13.27 8.62
N LEU A 118 -11.65 -14.12 9.36
CA LEU A 118 -12.12 -15.48 9.69
C LEU A 118 -13.35 -15.44 10.59
N ASP A 119 -13.29 -14.69 11.69
CA ASP A 119 -14.34 -14.66 12.72
C ASP A 119 -15.60 -13.89 12.32
N THR A 120 -15.49 -12.97 11.37
CA THR A 120 -16.61 -12.11 10.94
C THR A 120 -17.12 -12.54 9.59
N ASN A 121 -16.30 -12.47 8.54
CA ASN A 121 -16.77 -12.73 7.17
C ASN A 121 -17.00 -14.22 6.95
N PHE A 122 -16.05 -15.06 7.33
CA PHE A 122 -16.15 -16.53 7.18
C PHE A 122 -16.91 -17.22 8.31
N ALA A 123 -17.46 -16.46 9.25
CA ALA A 123 -18.52 -16.94 10.17
C ALA A 123 -19.93 -16.80 9.60
N LEU A 124 -20.13 -15.97 8.55
CA LEU A 124 -21.42 -15.76 7.92
C LEU A 124 -21.69 -16.85 6.87
N ALA A 125 -22.77 -17.60 7.07
CA ALA A 125 -23.14 -18.71 6.19
C ALA A 125 -23.27 -18.29 4.71
N ASP A 126 -23.83 -17.12 4.42
CA ASP A 126 -23.98 -16.57 3.07
C ASP A 126 -22.59 -16.30 2.43
N THR A 127 -21.69 -15.68 3.16
CA THR A 127 -20.32 -15.41 2.69
C THR A 127 -19.55 -16.71 2.42
N VAL A 128 -19.67 -17.68 3.34
CA VAL A 128 -19.04 -19.01 3.17
C VAL A 128 -19.60 -19.72 1.95
N GLN A 129 -20.92 -19.72 1.79
CA GLN A 129 -21.57 -20.36 0.64
C GLN A 129 -21.12 -19.72 -0.69
N ARG A 130 -21.17 -18.38 -0.80
CA ARG A 130 -20.68 -17.64 -1.98
C ARG A 130 -19.23 -17.98 -2.29
N THR A 131 -18.38 -18.03 -1.25
CA THR A 131 -16.96 -18.35 -1.44
C THR A 131 -16.81 -19.77 -1.98
N ARG A 132 -17.41 -20.77 -1.33
CA ARG A 132 -17.28 -22.18 -1.70
C ARG A 132 -17.87 -22.54 -3.05
N ASP A 133 -18.93 -21.83 -3.46
CA ASP A 133 -19.56 -22.07 -4.76
C ASP A 133 -18.70 -21.58 -5.91
N ASN A 134 -17.88 -20.56 -5.69
CA ASN A 134 -17.17 -19.88 -6.76
C ASN A 134 -15.65 -19.99 -6.67
N PHE A 135 -15.09 -20.33 -5.49
CA PHE A 135 -13.64 -20.31 -5.28
C PHE A 135 -13.14 -21.50 -4.47
N ASP A 136 -11.99 -21.98 -4.85
CA ASP A 136 -11.10 -22.73 -3.98
C ASP A 136 -10.12 -21.75 -3.32
N VAL A 137 -10.19 -21.67 -1.98
CA VAL A 137 -9.39 -20.71 -1.21
C VAL A 137 -8.11 -21.38 -0.76
N ILE A 138 -6.97 -20.83 -1.16
CA ILE A 138 -5.64 -21.33 -0.84
C ILE A 138 -4.97 -20.38 0.13
N ALA A 139 -4.65 -20.85 1.34
CA ALA A 139 -3.98 -20.08 2.36
C ALA A 139 -2.46 -20.14 2.21
N ILE A 140 -1.83 -18.97 2.12
CA ILE A 140 -0.39 -18.79 1.96
C ILE A 140 0.13 -17.91 3.09
N ASN A 141 1.08 -18.43 3.88
CA ASN A 141 1.73 -17.63 4.90
C ASN A 141 2.77 -16.73 4.25
N MET A 142 2.60 -15.39 4.34
CA MET A 142 3.53 -14.44 3.71
C MET A 142 4.98 -14.53 4.22
N TRP A 143 5.21 -15.25 5.32
CA TRP A 143 6.52 -15.52 5.92
C TRP A 143 6.93 -16.99 5.83
N GLY A 144 6.08 -17.82 5.20
CA GLY A 144 6.26 -19.26 5.15
C GLY A 144 7.40 -19.70 4.26
N ASP A 145 7.91 -20.90 4.57
CA ASP A 145 9.00 -21.54 3.84
C ASP A 145 8.53 -22.78 3.06
N ARG A 146 7.22 -23.07 3.00
CA ARG A 146 6.72 -24.16 2.15
C ARG A 146 7.08 -23.88 0.70
N GLU A 147 7.40 -24.92 -0.03
CA GLU A 147 7.64 -24.82 -1.47
C GLU A 147 6.36 -24.41 -2.21
N VAL A 148 6.49 -23.50 -3.17
CA VAL A 148 5.43 -23.03 -4.04
C VAL A 148 5.92 -23.16 -5.48
N THR A 149 5.12 -23.77 -6.33
CA THR A 149 5.29 -23.63 -7.77
C THR A 149 4.42 -22.48 -8.25
N ASP A 150 5.05 -21.40 -8.70
CA ASP A 150 4.36 -20.16 -9.06
C ASP A 150 3.60 -20.25 -10.39
N LEU A 151 2.94 -19.14 -10.77
CA LEU A 151 2.17 -19.05 -12.02
C LEU A 151 3.01 -19.26 -13.30
N ALA A 152 4.32 -19.03 -13.24
CA ALA A 152 5.24 -19.30 -14.34
C ALA A 152 5.83 -20.72 -14.30
N GLY A 153 5.52 -21.50 -13.27
CA GLY A 153 6.06 -22.84 -13.05
C GLY A 153 7.42 -22.87 -12.39
N MET A 154 7.82 -21.77 -11.77
CA MET A 154 9.09 -21.69 -11.06
C MET A 154 8.90 -22.11 -9.60
N HIS A 155 9.86 -22.91 -9.09
CA HIS A 155 9.88 -23.27 -7.68
C HIS A 155 10.40 -22.11 -6.83
N THR A 156 9.67 -21.78 -5.80
CA THR A 156 9.97 -20.69 -4.87
C THR A 156 9.48 -21.07 -3.46
N THR A 157 9.50 -20.15 -2.52
CA THR A 157 8.88 -20.31 -1.21
C THR A 157 7.67 -19.39 -1.05
N GLU A 158 6.80 -19.70 -0.09
CA GLU A 158 5.62 -18.85 0.19
C GLU A 158 6.02 -17.37 0.36
N LYS A 159 7.09 -17.08 1.12
CA LYS A 159 7.56 -15.72 1.35
C LYS A 159 8.08 -15.03 0.10
N GLU A 160 8.81 -15.73 -0.76
CA GLU A 160 9.30 -15.15 -2.01
C GLU A 160 8.15 -15.00 -3.03
N PHE A 161 7.19 -15.91 -3.04
CA PHE A 161 5.98 -15.80 -3.85
C PHE A 161 5.13 -14.59 -3.41
N ALA A 162 4.92 -14.40 -2.10
CA ALA A 162 4.26 -13.21 -1.58
C ALA A 162 4.97 -11.91 -2.00
N LYS A 163 6.30 -11.91 -1.95
CA LYS A 163 7.14 -10.77 -2.39
C LYS A 163 7.03 -10.50 -3.89
N GLN A 164 7.09 -11.56 -4.73
CA GLN A 164 6.89 -11.44 -6.18
C GLN A 164 5.53 -10.80 -6.50
N LEU A 165 4.50 -11.20 -5.78
CA LEU A 165 3.15 -10.65 -5.90
C LEU A 165 2.95 -9.33 -5.17
N ARG A 166 4.02 -8.73 -4.57
CA ARG A 166 3.97 -7.48 -3.81
C ARG A 166 2.92 -7.48 -2.70
N VAL A 167 2.85 -8.58 -1.96
CA VAL A 167 2.04 -8.64 -0.74
C VAL A 167 2.79 -7.90 0.36
N MET A 168 2.28 -6.73 0.75
CA MET A 168 2.95 -5.83 1.70
C MET A 168 2.39 -5.96 3.11
N PHE A 169 1.18 -6.47 3.28
CA PHE A 169 0.49 -6.66 4.55
C PHE A 169 -0.64 -7.70 4.44
N THR A 170 -1.20 -8.08 5.57
CA THR A 170 -2.20 -9.14 5.66
C THR A 170 -3.49 -8.67 6.35
N PRO A 171 -4.65 -9.22 5.97
CA PRO A 171 -4.84 -10.16 4.86
C PRO A 171 -4.67 -9.48 3.51
N THR A 172 -4.12 -10.19 2.53
CA THR A 172 -4.24 -9.82 1.12
C THR A 172 -4.93 -10.97 0.39
N LEU A 173 -5.93 -10.64 -0.40
CA LEU A 173 -6.69 -11.62 -1.18
C LEU A 173 -6.52 -11.33 -2.67
N LEU A 174 -6.13 -12.35 -3.43
CA LEU A 174 -5.98 -12.25 -4.88
C LEU A 174 -6.94 -13.22 -5.55
N PHE A 175 -7.87 -12.67 -6.32
CA PHE A 175 -8.83 -13.41 -7.12
C PHE A 175 -8.20 -13.70 -8.47
N LEU A 176 -8.05 -14.96 -8.83
CA LEU A 176 -7.46 -15.37 -10.10
C LEU A 176 -8.57 -15.81 -11.05
N ASP A 177 -8.39 -15.48 -12.34
CA ASP A 177 -9.23 -16.09 -13.38
C ASP A 177 -8.69 -17.48 -13.80
N GLU A 178 -9.36 -18.10 -14.76
CA GLU A 178 -9.04 -19.43 -15.27
C GLU A 178 -7.68 -19.52 -15.97
N GLN A 179 -7.06 -18.37 -16.26
CA GLN A 179 -5.72 -18.27 -16.84
C GLN A 179 -4.66 -17.86 -15.81
N GLY A 180 -5.03 -17.76 -14.52
CA GLY A 180 -4.14 -17.34 -13.45
C GLY A 180 -3.85 -15.83 -13.41
N ARG A 181 -4.61 -15.02 -14.14
CA ARG A 181 -4.46 -13.56 -14.08
C ARG A 181 -5.19 -13.02 -12.85
N ILE A 182 -4.56 -12.08 -12.15
CA ILE A 182 -5.19 -11.41 -11.02
C ILE A 182 -6.25 -10.45 -11.54
N VAL A 183 -7.51 -10.77 -11.31
CA VAL A 183 -8.66 -9.96 -11.72
C VAL A 183 -9.10 -8.97 -10.65
N LEU A 184 -8.84 -9.30 -9.39
CA LEU A 184 -9.10 -8.43 -8.26
C LEU A 184 -8.05 -8.67 -7.17
N ARG A 185 -7.61 -7.58 -6.55
CA ARG A 185 -6.78 -7.59 -5.34
C ARG A 185 -7.51 -6.84 -4.25
N LEU A 186 -7.69 -7.47 -3.10
CA LEU A 186 -8.10 -6.80 -1.86
C LEU A 186 -6.91 -6.76 -0.91
N ASN A 187 -6.60 -5.58 -0.43
CA ASN A 187 -5.56 -5.36 0.56
C ASN A 187 -6.20 -4.99 1.90
N GLY A 188 -5.96 -5.82 2.93
CA GLY A 188 -6.54 -5.65 4.27
C GLY A 188 -7.95 -6.22 4.42
N TYR A 189 -8.59 -5.84 5.53
CA TYR A 189 -9.93 -6.30 5.88
C TYR A 189 -11.01 -5.48 5.18
N TYR A 190 -11.99 -6.18 4.62
CA TYR A 190 -13.20 -5.60 4.04
C TYR A 190 -14.42 -6.05 4.83
N PRO A 191 -15.37 -5.15 5.19
CA PRO A 191 -16.63 -5.54 5.85
C PRO A 191 -17.42 -6.54 5.01
N PRO A 192 -18.28 -7.39 5.64
CA PRO A 192 -18.94 -8.49 4.93
C PRO A 192 -19.68 -8.09 3.66
N HIS A 193 -20.41 -6.98 3.64
CA HIS A 193 -21.13 -6.51 2.47
C HIS A 193 -20.20 -6.19 1.29
N LYS A 194 -19.07 -5.51 1.54
CA LYS A 194 -18.06 -5.21 0.51
C LYS A 194 -17.27 -6.45 0.09
N PHE A 195 -17.04 -7.35 1.05
CA PHE A 195 -16.37 -8.61 0.77
C PHE A 195 -17.26 -9.52 -0.11
N ASN A 196 -18.57 -9.59 0.17
CA ASN A 196 -19.51 -10.31 -0.68
C ASN A 196 -19.59 -9.72 -2.09
N ALA A 197 -19.58 -8.38 -2.22
CA ALA A 197 -19.49 -7.73 -3.53
C ALA A 197 -18.19 -8.10 -4.28
N ALA A 198 -17.08 -8.22 -3.56
CA ALA A 198 -15.81 -8.65 -4.16
C ALA A 198 -15.85 -10.13 -4.61
N LEU A 199 -16.49 -11.01 -3.84
CA LEU A 199 -16.73 -12.41 -4.23
C LEU A 199 -17.58 -12.48 -5.50
N ASP A 200 -18.69 -11.76 -5.54
CA ASP A 200 -19.58 -11.73 -6.71
C ASP A 200 -18.86 -11.17 -7.95
N TYR A 201 -18.10 -10.09 -7.79
CA TYR A 201 -17.30 -9.52 -8.87
C TYR A 201 -16.22 -10.50 -9.35
N GLY A 202 -15.45 -11.07 -8.44
CA GLY A 202 -14.36 -12.01 -8.75
C GLY A 202 -14.85 -13.28 -9.43
N ALA A 203 -16.08 -13.74 -9.10
CA ALA A 203 -16.70 -14.90 -9.73
C ALA A 203 -17.20 -14.62 -11.16
N GLN A 204 -17.67 -13.39 -11.42
CA GLN A 204 -18.32 -13.01 -12.68
C GLN A 204 -17.41 -12.24 -13.63
N TYR A 205 -16.19 -11.89 -13.20
CA TYR A 205 -15.31 -11.06 -14.02
C TYR A 205 -15.15 -11.64 -15.43
N SER A 206 -15.30 -10.75 -16.42
CA SER A 206 -14.95 -10.96 -17.81
C SER A 206 -14.12 -9.78 -18.31
N GLY A 207 -13.40 -9.91 -19.42
CA GLY A 207 -12.56 -8.84 -19.95
C GLY A 207 -13.26 -7.49 -20.16
N ASP A 208 -14.57 -7.52 -20.38
CA ASP A 208 -15.42 -6.34 -20.61
C ASP A 208 -16.16 -5.84 -19.36
N ALA A 209 -15.90 -6.42 -18.17
CA ALA A 209 -16.52 -5.98 -16.93
C ALA A 209 -16.07 -4.57 -16.55
N PRO A 210 -16.93 -3.77 -15.89
CA PRO A 210 -16.49 -2.53 -15.28
C PRO A 210 -15.35 -2.82 -14.28
N ASP A 211 -14.48 -1.88 -14.03
CA ASP A 211 -13.53 -2.04 -12.94
C ASP A 211 -14.27 -2.27 -11.59
N PHE A 212 -13.60 -2.92 -10.64
CA PHE A 212 -14.24 -3.26 -9.35
C PHE A 212 -14.78 -2.04 -8.62
N ARG A 213 -14.13 -0.91 -8.76
CA ARG A 213 -14.56 0.38 -8.22
C ARG A 213 -15.94 0.77 -8.75
N GLY A 214 -16.13 0.72 -10.08
CA GLY A 214 -17.40 1.01 -10.71
C GLY A 214 -18.48 0.02 -10.33
N TYR A 215 -18.12 -1.25 -10.21
CA TYR A 215 -19.04 -2.29 -9.74
C TYR A 215 -19.48 -2.04 -8.29
N LEU A 216 -18.52 -1.79 -7.37
CA LEU A 216 -18.79 -1.57 -5.97
C LEU A 216 -19.72 -0.36 -5.74
N ALA A 217 -19.50 0.73 -6.46
CA ALA A 217 -20.34 1.92 -6.37
C ALA A 217 -21.82 1.66 -6.76
N GLN A 218 -22.06 0.64 -7.58
CA GLN A 218 -23.42 0.26 -7.99
C GLN A 218 -24.12 -0.68 -7.01
N VAL A 219 -23.37 -1.63 -6.42
CA VAL A 219 -23.95 -2.71 -5.61
C VAL A 219 -23.93 -2.43 -4.10
N ASP A 220 -23.07 -1.52 -3.66
CA ASP A 220 -22.91 -1.16 -2.25
C ASP A 220 -22.83 0.37 -2.08
N PRO A 221 -23.91 1.11 -2.33
CA PRO A 221 -23.98 2.53 -2.02
C PRO A 221 -24.04 2.71 -0.49
N ALA A 222 -22.89 2.87 0.16
CA ALA A 222 -22.84 3.09 1.60
C ALA A 222 -23.47 4.45 1.98
N PRO A 223 -24.22 4.54 3.10
CA PRO A 223 -24.68 5.83 3.60
C PRO A 223 -23.45 6.68 3.93
N ALA A 224 -23.35 7.84 3.28
CA ALA A 224 -22.23 8.76 3.38
C ALA A 224 -22.72 10.19 3.44
N SER A 225 -21.81 11.13 3.76
CA SER A 225 -22.13 12.56 3.80
C SER A 225 -22.55 13.14 2.44
N GLY A 226 -22.23 12.44 1.35
CA GLY A 226 -22.49 12.90 -0.02
C GLY A 226 -21.56 14.03 -0.45
N LYS A 227 -20.45 14.26 0.25
CA LYS A 227 -19.53 15.36 -0.01
C LYS A 227 -18.08 14.91 0.08
N LEU A 228 -17.25 15.43 -0.83
CA LEU A 228 -15.81 15.33 -0.65
C LEU A 228 -15.36 16.22 0.52
N TYR A 229 -14.43 15.70 1.28
CA TYR A 229 -13.81 16.46 2.37
C TYR A 229 -12.93 17.59 1.82
N THR A 230 -12.80 18.66 2.60
CA THR A 230 -11.92 19.79 2.28
C THR A 230 -11.07 20.15 3.50
N ASP A 231 -9.77 20.32 3.31
CA ASP A 231 -8.85 20.78 4.34
C ASP A 231 -7.98 21.90 3.76
N ALA A 232 -7.88 23.02 4.46
CA ALA A 232 -7.13 24.18 4.00
C ALA A 232 -5.62 23.92 3.86
N SER A 233 -5.10 22.86 4.50
CA SER A 233 -3.71 22.44 4.37
C SER A 233 -3.43 21.56 3.15
N PHE A 234 -4.46 21.10 2.45
CA PHE A 234 -4.31 20.27 1.26
C PHE A 234 -4.01 21.12 0.02
N LEU A 235 -3.21 20.57 -0.86
CA LEU A 235 -2.95 21.15 -2.18
C LEU A 235 -4.24 21.15 -3.00
N SER A 236 -4.38 22.17 -3.85
CA SER A 236 -5.43 22.18 -4.86
C SER A 236 -5.24 21.02 -5.84
N ALA A 237 -6.33 20.41 -6.31
CA ALA A 237 -6.29 19.41 -7.38
C ALA A 237 -5.70 19.98 -8.71
N ALA A 238 -5.68 21.30 -8.88
CA ALA A 238 -5.05 21.97 -10.02
C ALA A 238 -3.53 22.15 -9.89
N THR A 239 -2.94 21.79 -8.74
CA THR A 239 -1.48 21.87 -8.51
C THR A 239 -0.74 20.97 -9.49
N ASP A 240 0.38 21.47 -10.04
CA ASP A 240 1.31 20.63 -10.80
C ASP A 240 2.09 19.74 -9.83
N LEU A 241 1.68 18.48 -9.75
CA LEU A 241 2.25 17.54 -8.78
C LEU A 241 3.68 17.12 -9.12
N ALA A 242 4.11 17.26 -10.38
CA ALA A 242 5.48 16.99 -10.77
C ALA A 242 6.45 18.15 -10.42
N ALA A 243 5.93 19.37 -10.36
CA ALA A 243 6.73 20.59 -10.14
C ALA A 243 6.76 21.03 -8.66
N ARG A 244 6.37 20.16 -7.72
CA ARG A 244 6.45 20.45 -6.27
C ARG A 244 7.91 20.66 -5.86
N ASP A 245 8.16 21.65 -5.02
CA ASP A 245 9.49 22.05 -4.54
C ASP A 245 9.62 22.00 -3.00
N SER A 246 8.59 21.52 -2.30
CA SER A 246 8.57 21.44 -0.83
C SER A 246 9.61 20.49 -0.22
N GLY A 247 10.14 19.55 -1.02
CA GLY A 247 10.99 18.46 -0.56
C GLY A 247 10.27 17.40 0.29
N LYS A 248 8.95 17.55 0.51
CA LYS A 248 8.14 16.58 1.24
C LYS A 248 7.69 15.44 0.32
N PRO A 249 7.46 14.22 0.86
CA PRO A 249 6.72 13.20 0.15
C PRO A 249 5.28 13.68 -0.12
N LEU A 250 4.65 13.11 -1.15
CA LEU A 250 3.26 13.41 -1.52
C LEU A 250 2.35 12.28 -1.05
N LEU A 251 1.23 12.66 -0.45
CA LEU A 251 0.09 11.79 -0.20
C LEU A 251 -1.06 12.18 -1.13
N VAL A 252 -1.45 11.26 -2.01
CA VAL A 252 -2.65 11.39 -2.85
C VAL A 252 -3.77 10.58 -2.23
N LEU A 253 -4.84 11.26 -1.86
CA LEU A 253 -6.08 10.64 -1.40
C LEU A 253 -7.03 10.54 -2.60
N PHE A 254 -7.30 9.32 -3.07
CA PHE A 254 -8.36 9.10 -4.03
C PHE A 254 -9.64 8.72 -3.27
N GLU A 255 -10.65 9.56 -3.42
CA GLU A 255 -11.90 9.44 -2.70
C GLU A 255 -13.11 9.65 -3.61
N GLN A 256 -14.29 9.54 -3.06
CA GLN A 256 -15.56 9.86 -3.72
C GLN A 256 -16.53 10.48 -2.71
N ALA A 257 -17.54 11.20 -3.19
CA ALA A 257 -18.50 11.87 -2.32
C ALA A 257 -19.31 10.90 -1.46
N ASP A 258 -19.84 9.84 -2.08
CA ASP A 258 -20.61 8.80 -1.38
C ASP A 258 -19.66 7.71 -0.83
N CYS A 259 -19.03 8.01 0.32
CA CYS A 259 -17.98 7.17 0.88
C CYS A 259 -17.93 7.26 2.42
N ALA A 260 -18.68 6.41 3.11
CA ALA A 260 -18.65 6.35 4.58
C ALA A 260 -17.25 6.10 5.17
N PRO A 261 -16.37 5.24 4.60
CA PRO A 261 -14.99 5.13 5.07
C PRO A 261 -14.15 6.38 4.85
N CYS A 262 -14.45 7.19 3.81
CA CYS A 262 -13.79 8.48 3.61
C CYS A 262 -14.22 9.46 4.70
N ASP A 263 -15.51 9.47 5.04
CA ASP A 263 -16.03 10.29 6.15
C ASP A 263 -15.33 9.91 7.46
N GLU A 264 -15.21 8.63 7.78
CA GLU A 264 -14.50 8.16 8.98
C GLU A 264 -13.02 8.58 8.94
N LEU A 265 -12.35 8.43 7.80
CA LEU A 265 -10.95 8.85 7.63
C LEU A 265 -10.78 10.32 8.00
N HIS A 266 -11.64 11.19 7.51
CA HIS A 266 -11.52 12.64 7.70
C HIS A 266 -12.10 13.15 9.02
N GLN A 267 -13.19 12.58 9.50
CA GLN A 267 -13.90 13.08 10.69
C GLN A 267 -13.32 12.52 11.99
N ASP A 268 -12.66 11.36 11.94
CA ASP A 268 -12.02 10.72 13.09
C ASP A 268 -10.51 10.55 12.86
N ILE A 269 -10.12 9.63 11.97
CA ILE A 269 -8.73 9.14 11.89
C ILE A 269 -7.72 10.28 11.67
N LEU A 270 -7.95 11.13 10.67
CA LEU A 270 -7.05 12.25 10.35
C LEU A 270 -7.18 13.45 11.31
N GLN A 271 -8.23 13.52 12.15
CA GLN A 271 -8.36 14.55 13.17
C GLN A 271 -7.59 14.21 14.45
N ARG A 272 -7.25 12.96 14.67
CA ARG A 272 -6.49 12.56 15.87
C ARG A 272 -5.13 13.26 15.90
N PRO A 273 -4.67 13.77 17.08
CA PRO A 273 -3.41 14.54 17.17
C PRO A 273 -2.21 13.83 16.55
N ALA A 274 -2.06 12.53 16.83
CA ALA A 274 -0.98 11.72 16.25
C ALA A 274 -1.04 11.64 14.74
N SER A 275 -2.24 11.57 14.16
CA SER A 275 -2.43 11.58 12.69
C SER A 275 -2.10 12.93 12.09
N ARG A 276 -2.49 14.04 12.74
CA ARG A 276 -2.19 15.40 12.27
C ARG A 276 -0.66 15.66 12.25
N VAL A 277 0.07 15.16 13.24
CA VAL A 277 1.54 15.22 13.26
C VAL A 277 2.15 14.49 12.04
N GLN A 278 1.65 13.32 11.73
CA GLN A 278 2.13 12.58 10.56
C GLN A 278 1.73 13.25 9.24
N LEU A 279 0.49 13.72 9.14
CA LEU A 279 -0.05 14.36 7.93
C LEU A 279 0.73 15.62 7.56
N ALA A 280 1.17 16.41 8.55
CA ALA A 280 1.96 17.63 8.35
C ALA A 280 3.33 17.40 7.69
N ARG A 281 3.81 16.15 7.65
CA ARG A 281 5.06 15.75 7.00
C ARG A 281 4.92 15.57 5.49
N PHE A 282 3.71 15.66 4.95
CA PHE A 282 3.39 15.45 3.54
C PHE A 282 2.87 16.72 2.87
N ASP A 283 3.07 16.80 1.57
CA ASP A 283 2.14 17.50 0.71
C ASP A 283 0.95 16.56 0.48
N VAL A 284 -0.26 17.05 0.70
CA VAL A 284 -1.46 16.22 0.58
C VAL A 284 -2.36 16.78 -0.50
N VAL A 285 -2.87 15.94 -1.38
CA VAL A 285 -3.90 16.28 -2.34
C VAL A 285 -5.04 15.26 -2.27
N LEU A 286 -6.27 15.76 -2.23
CA LEU A 286 -7.48 14.93 -2.31
C LEU A 286 -8.07 15.05 -3.71
N LEU A 287 -8.34 13.93 -4.34
CA LEU A 287 -8.83 13.84 -5.71
C LEU A 287 -10.10 12.97 -5.75
N ASP A 288 -11.15 13.51 -6.36
CA ASP A 288 -12.33 12.72 -6.69
C ASP A 288 -11.99 11.72 -7.80
N MET A 289 -11.92 10.45 -7.45
CA MET A 289 -11.52 9.37 -8.35
C MET A 289 -12.41 9.19 -9.58
N TRP A 290 -13.59 9.82 -9.60
CA TRP A 290 -14.55 9.78 -10.70
C TRP A 290 -14.50 11.03 -11.57
N SER A 291 -13.78 12.07 -11.15
CA SER A 291 -13.80 13.37 -11.78
C SER A 291 -13.07 13.38 -13.13
N ASN A 292 -13.68 13.99 -14.12
CA ASN A 292 -13.06 14.31 -15.39
C ASN A 292 -12.25 15.62 -15.36
N ALA A 293 -12.13 16.28 -14.20
CA ALA A 293 -11.30 17.47 -14.06
C ALA A 293 -9.84 17.16 -14.41
N PRO A 294 -9.12 18.12 -15.02
CA PRO A 294 -7.73 17.93 -15.38
C PRO A 294 -6.83 17.88 -14.14
N VAL A 295 -5.80 17.04 -14.19
CA VAL A 295 -4.74 16.92 -13.20
C VAL A 295 -3.38 16.86 -13.87
N SER A 296 -2.39 17.55 -13.29
CA SER A 296 -0.97 17.37 -13.62
C SER A 296 -0.39 16.30 -12.71
N ARG A 297 -0.11 15.12 -13.28
CA ARG A 297 0.34 13.93 -12.55
C ARG A 297 1.76 14.08 -12.00
N THR A 298 2.17 13.18 -11.12
CA THR A 298 3.53 13.11 -10.56
C THR A 298 4.61 12.86 -11.62
N ASP A 299 4.28 12.26 -12.74
CA ASP A 299 5.17 12.01 -13.88
C ASP A 299 5.19 13.14 -14.91
N GLY A 300 4.54 14.27 -14.63
CA GLY A 300 4.43 15.44 -15.51
C GLY A 300 3.38 15.34 -16.63
N ARG A 301 2.76 14.17 -16.80
CA ARG A 301 1.67 14.00 -17.77
C ARG A 301 0.39 14.70 -17.28
N LYS A 302 -0.42 15.14 -18.22
CA LYS A 302 -1.76 15.69 -17.94
C LYS A 302 -2.82 14.70 -18.38
N SER A 303 -3.84 14.54 -17.56
CA SER A 303 -5.00 13.69 -17.83
C SER A 303 -6.20 14.17 -17.02
N SER A 304 -7.32 13.46 -17.11
CA SER A 304 -8.35 13.57 -16.10
C SER A 304 -7.94 12.80 -14.82
N ILE A 305 -8.52 13.20 -13.68
CA ILE A 305 -8.31 12.48 -12.40
C ILE A 305 -8.77 11.02 -12.54
N ALA A 306 -9.93 10.78 -13.17
CA ALA A 306 -10.46 9.45 -13.37
C ALA A 306 -9.55 8.56 -14.25
N GLU A 307 -8.89 9.13 -15.27
CA GLU A 307 -7.88 8.38 -16.05
C GLU A 307 -6.67 8.04 -15.22
N TRP A 308 -6.17 8.99 -14.41
CA TRP A 308 -5.03 8.73 -13.54
C TRP A 308 -5.33 7.64 -12.49
N ALA A 309 -6.50 7.70 -11.86
CA ALA A 309 -6.95 6.68 -10.91
C ALA A 309 -7.00 5.27 -11.57
N ARG A 310 -7.49 5.18 -12.82
CA ARG A 310 -7.48 3.91 -13.59
C ARG A 310 -6.08 3.42 -13.92
N ASP A 311 -5.20 4.32 -14.39
CA ASP A 311 -3.82 3.97 -14.73
C ASP A 311 -3.07 3.45 -13.51
N LEU A 312 -3.32 4.03 -12.34
CA LEU A 312 -2.81 3.59 -11.04
C LEU A 312 -3.53 2.36 -10.49
N LYS A 313 -4.59 1.87 -11.16
CA LYS A 313 -5.42 0.74 -10.74
C LYS A 313 -6.07 0.95 -9.37
N VAL A 314 -6.48 2.17 -9.04
CA VAL A 314 -7.22 2.47 -7.83
C VAL A 314 -8.61 1.86 -7.94
N GLN A 315 -8.94 0.95 -7.03
CA GLN A 315 -10.19 0.17 -7.07
C GLN A 315 -11.09 0.40 -5.86
N TYR A 316 -10.62 1.18 -4.87
CA TYR A 316 -11.32 1.39 -3.62
C TYR A 316 -11.20 2.86 -3.16
N ALA A 317 -12.19 3.36 -2.41
CA ALA A 317 -12.15 4.65 -1.72
C ALA A 317 -12.38 4.45 -0.21
N PRO A 318 -11.57 5.11 0.65
CA PRO A 318 -10.39 5.91 0.29
C PRO A 318 -9.20 5.04 -0.12
N SER A 319 -8.42 5.52 -1.08
CA SER A 319 -7.09 4.97 -1.38
C SER A 319 -6.02 6.01 -1.09
N LEU A 320 -5.03 5.63 -0.31
CA LEU A 320 -3.91 6.47 0.10
C LEU A 320 -2.67 6.04 -0.69
N LEU A 321 -2.23 6.85 -1.63
CA LEU A 321 -1.04 6.59 -2.43
C LEU A 321 0.08 7.53 -2.02
N PHE A 322 1.22 6.96 -1.69
CA PHE A 322 2.38 7.68 -1.18
C PHE A 322 3.49 7.71 -2.22
N PHE A 323 3.95 8.92 -2.54
CA PHE A 323 5.06 9.16 -3.45
C PHE A 323 6.21 9.79 -2.67
N ASP A 324 7.43 9.40 -2.98
CA ASP A 324 8.62 10.04 -2.42
C ASP A 324 8.84 11.46 -2.97
N ALA A 325 9.89 12.13 -2.52
CA ALA A 325 10.24 13.47 -2.99
C ALA A 325 10.59 13.52 -4.50
N ASP A 326 10.96 12.37 -5.08
CA ASP A 326 11.27 12.22 -6.51
C ASP A 326 10.02 11.80 -7.32
N ASN A 327 8.82 11.91 -6.73
CA ASN A 327 7.54 11.57 -7.35
C ASN A 327 7.36 10.08 -7.74
N ARG A 328 8.13 9.16 -7.13
CA ARG A 328 7.95 7.72 -7.32
C ARG A 328 6.99 7.18 -6.28
N GLU A 329 6.01 6.39 -6.70
CA GLU A 329 5.14 5.68 -5.77
C GLU A 329 5.97 4.66 -4.96
N VAL A 330 5.97 4.80 -3.64
CA VAL A 330 6.74 3.96 -2.73
C VAL A 330 5.87 3.07 -1.85
N PHE A 331 4.62 3.48 -1.63
CA PHE A 331 3.66 2.72 -0.82
C PHE A 331 2.23 3.11 -1.17
N ARG A 332 1.27 2.23 -0.88
CA ARG A 332 -0.16 2.53 -0.95
C ARG A 332 -0.95 1.70 0.04
N THR A 333 -2.11 2.22 0.42
CA THR A 333 -3.14 1.48 1.11
C THR A 333 -4.47 1.62 0.35
N GLU A 334 -5.09 0.50 0.05
CA GLU A 334 -6.40 0.42 -0.61
C GLU A 334 -7.33 -0.43 0.26
N ALA A 335 -7.27 -0.23 1.58
CA ALA A 335 -7.92 -1.06 2.56
C ALA A 335 -8.63 -0.21 3.62
N TYR A 336 -9.59 -0.83 4.30
CA TYR A 336 -10.15 -0.27 5.51
C TYR A 336 -9.12 -0.35 6.65
N LEU A 337 -8.41 0.74 6.86
CA LEU A 337 -7.39 0.87 7.91
C LEU A 337 -7.87 1.81 9.00
N LYS A 338 -7.67 1.39 10.24
CA LYS A 338 -7.89 2.21 11.44
C LYS A 338 -6.70 3.14 11.73
N ALA A 339 -6.84 3.96 12.76
CA ALA A 339 -5.91 5.06 13.04
C ALA A 339 -4.45 4.62 13.17
N PHE A 340 -4.16 3.55 13.93
CA PHE A 340 -2.79 3.07 14.10
C PHE A 340 -2.13 2.68 12.78
N HIS A 341 -2.84 1.94 11.92
CA HIS A 341 -2.30 1.51 10.63
C HIS A 341 -2.14 2.67 9.64
N THR A 342 -3.10 3.60 9.63
CA THR A 342 -3.03 4.82 8.82
C THR A 342 -1.84 5.70 9.24
N GLN A 343 -1.66 5.90 10.55
CA GLN A 343 -0.52 6.63 11.11
C GLN A 343 0.80 5.93 10.81
N SER A 344 0.82 4.61 10.89
CA SER A 344 2.02 3.81 10.59
C SER A 344 2.39 3.87 9.11
N ALA A 345 1.41 3.88 8.20
CA ALA A 345 1.64 4.07 6.77
C ALA A 345 2.26 5.43 6.47
N MET A 346 1.72 6.49 7.08
CA MET A 346 2.28 7.83 6.96
C MET A 346 3.70 7.90 7.54
N ASP A 347 3.92 7.36 8.74
CA ASP A 347 5.25 7.37 9.36
C ASP A 347 6.27 6.57 8.57
N TYR A 348 5.89 5.40 8.05
CA TYR A 348 6.71 4.53 7.21
C TYR A 348 7.30 5.26 6.00
N VAL A 349 6.47 6.06 5.34
CA VAL A 349 6.90 6.81 4.16
C VAL A 349 7.65 8.09 4.56
N ALA A 350 7.11 8.86 5.50
CA ALA A 350 7.70 10.14 5.88
C ALA A 350 9.07 9.99 6.57
N SER A 351 9.32 8.88 7.29
CA SER A 351 10.63 8.54 7.85
C SER A 351 11.56 7.84 6.86
N ARG A 352 11.06 7.47 5.68
CA ARG A 352 11.76 6.67 4.67
C ARG A 352 12.13 5.27 5.17
N ALA A 353 11.42 4.76 6.19
CA ALA A 353 11.69 3.45 6.78
C ALA A 353 11.57 2.31 5.76
N TYR A 354 10.84 2.50 4.66
CA TYR A 354 10.72 1.55 3.56
C TYR A 354 12.06 1.23 2.87
N LEU A 355 13.09 2.07 3.05
CA LEU A 355 14.43 1.80 2.50
C LEU A 355 15.21 0.79 3.35
N GLU A 356 14.98 0.79 4.67
CA GLU A 356 15.68 -0.08 5.62
C GLU A 356 14.85 -1.34 5.93
N GLN A 357 13.54 -1.19 6.03
CA GLN A 357 12.58 -2.26 6.28
C GLN A 357 11.54 -2.28 5.16
N PRO A 358 11.77 -3.02 4.06
CA PRO A 358 10.84 -3.06 2.93
C PRO A 358 9.51 -3.77 3.24
N ASP A 359 9.45 -4.51 4.35
CA ASP A 359 8.27 -5.23 4.79
C ASP A 359 7.46 -4.39 5.76
N PHE A 360 6.38 -3.79 5.29
CA PHE A 360 5.54 -2.91 6.10
C PHE A 360 4.96 -3.62 7.33
N GLN A 361 4.65 -4.91 7.23
CA GLN A 361 4.11 -5.67 8.35
C GLN A 361 5.12 -5.80 9.49
N ARG A 362 6.40 -6.02 9.20
CA ARG A 362 7.47 -6.01 10.21
C ARG A 362 7.68 -4.62 10.78
N TYR A 363 7.55 -3.59 9.96
CA TYR A 363 7.64 -2.23 10.43
C TYR A 363 6.55 -1.90 11.44
N ILE A 364 5.28 -2.22 11.15
CA ILE A 364 4.19 -1.93 12.10
C ILE A 364 4.29 -2.74 13.39
N ALA A 365 4.75 -3.98 13.33
CA ALA A 365 5.00 -4.78 14.52
C ALA A 365 6.06 -4.13 15.42
N ALA A 366 7.22 -3.79 14.85
CA ALA A 366 8.28 -3.10 15.60
C ALA A 366 7.84 -1.72 16.12
N ARG A 367 7.00 -0.99 15.37
CA ARG A 367 6.42 0.28 15.79
C ARG A 367 5.45 0.08 16.97
N ALA A 368 4.61 -0.94 16.94
CA ALA A 368 3.70 -1.25 18.04
C ALA A 368 4.50 -1.57 19.31
N ASP A 369 5.49 -2.45 19.22
CA ASP A 369 6.37 -2.81 20.34
C ASP A 369 7.08 -1.57 20.93
N ALA A 370 7.57 -0.68 20.07
CA ALA A 370 8.24 0.55 20.51
C ALA A 370 7.29 1.56 21.21
N LEU A 371 6.02 1.61 20.81
CA LEU A 371 5.00 2.43 21.47
C LEU A 371 4.60 1.82 22.81
N GLU A 372 4.34 0.51 22.88
CA GLU A 372 4.04 -0.21 24.11
C GLU A 372 5.18 -0.09 25.13
N ALA A 373 6.45 -0.21 24.70
CA ALA A 373 7.61 0.01 25.57
C ALA A 373 7.69 1.42 26.17
N ARG A 374 7.03 2.39 25.56
CA ARG A 374 6.89 3.77 26.03
C ARG A 374 5.61 4.00 26.86
N GLY A 375 4.85 2.95 27.14
CA GLY A 375 3.58 3.00 27.86
C GLY A 375 2.42 3.58 27.04
N ILE A 376 2.55 3.63 25.71
CA ILE A 376 1.49 4.04 24.80
C ILE A 376 0.80 2.77 24.30
N HIS A 377 -0.40 2.52 24.81
CA HIS A 377 -1.17 1.37 24.35
C HIS A 377 -1.60 1.53 22.90
N VAL A 378 -1.39 0.47 22.13
CA VAL A 378 -1.73 0.43 20.70
C VAL A 378 -3.00 -0.39 20.50
N ASP A 379 -4.09 0.29 20.18
CA ASP A 379 -5.27 -0.41 19.67
C ASP A 379 -5.16 -0.54 18.14
N LEU A 380 -5.09 -1.79 17.69
CA LEU A 380 -4.96 -2.10 16.27
C LEU A 380 -6.28 -1.95 15.51
N MET A 381 -7.41 -1.76 16.23
CA MET A 381 -8.77 -1.75 15.68
C MET A 381 -9.51 -0.42 15.86
N GLU A 382 -8.91 0.54 16.52
CA GLU A 382 -9.45 1.91 16.66
C GLU A 382 -8.85 2.94 15.70
#